data_8c2645bc30e6cdf03b30bc4e890642c0
#
_entry.id   8c2645bc30e6cdf03b30bc4e890642c0
#
_cell.length_a   1.000
_cell.length_b   1.000
_cell.length_c   1.000
_cell.angle_alpha   90.00
_cell.angle_beta   90.00
_cell.angle_gamma   90.00
#
_symmetry.space_group_name_H-M   'P 1'
#
loop_
_entity.id
_entity.type
_entity.pdbx_description
1 polymer ?
#
loop_
_entity_poly.entity_id
_entity_poly.type
_entity_poly.pdbx_seq_one_letter_code
_entity_poly.pdbx_strand_id
1 'polypeptide(L)'
;MFDQFLSKASELLAKGEPFAVAEVVRYLSPISGKVGDKAIILADGTLWGWIGGGCAQPAVVKEALKSLQDGRPRLVRISPSSSQEEGIVAYNMSCHSGGTLDIYVEPVLPKPHILILGRSPVGRTLASLANTINYTVSIAAPQADRESYPDAEQVQGDLNLDGLKVGPRTFIVVSTQGEGDEEALEQAVRTDASYVTFVASRAKAAKVLQALTERGISAERLNQVRAPAGLNIHAGSPEEIALSILAEIVQLSKSQAIQQIGTAAEEKEVAKDPICGMIVEIRTAKYQSEFDGKLFYFCCGGCKQTFDKQPDKYVLAYIST
;
A
#
# COMPACT_ATOMS: atom_id res chain seq x y z
N MET A 1 -22.43 -15.22 5.89
CA MET A 1 -21.86 -14.01 5.25
C MET A 1 -20.79 -13.35 6.12
N PHE A 2 -21.06 -13.02 7.41
CA PHE A 2 -20.06 -12.41 8.30
C PHE A 2 -18.85 -13.33 8.58
N ASP A 3 -19.08 -14.64 8.80
CA ASP A 3 -18.00 -15.62 9.00
C ASP A 3 -17.08 -15.73 7.78
N GLN A 4 -17.66 -15.68 6.57
CA GLN A 4 -16.85 -15.67 5.33
C GLN A 4 -16.02 -14.40 5.20
N PHE A 5 -16.57 -13.25 5.61
CA PHE A 5 -15.86 -11.99 5.66
C PHE A 5 -14.66 -12.06 6.62
N LEU A 6 -14.87 -12.56 7.83
CA LEU A 6 -13.79 -12.74 8.82
C LEU A 6 -12.71 -13.73 8.32
N SER A 7 -13.13 -14.84 7.70
CA SER A 7 -12.22 -15.82 7.13
C SER A 7 -11.35 -15.20 6.03
N LYS A 8 -11.96 -14.42 5.11
CA LYS A 8 -11.21 -13.75 4.04
C LYS A 8 -10.27 -12.68 4.58
N ALA A 9 -10.71 -11.88 5.53
CA ALA A 9 -9.85 -10.88 6.18
C ALA A 9 -8.65 -11.55 6.89
N SER A 10 -8.88 -12.65 7.62
CA SER A 10 -7.84 -13.42 8.29
C SER A 10 -6.82 -14.02 7.30
N GLU A 11 -7.29 -14.53 6.15
CA GLU A 11 -6.41 -15.03 5.08
C GLU A 11 -5.48 -13.93 4.57
N LEU A 12 -6.02 -12.74 4.28
CA LEU A 12 -5.25 -11.61 3.77
C LEU A 12 -4.23 -11.10 4.80
N LEU A 13 -4.65 -11.00 6.08
CA LEU A 13 -3.75 -10.66 7.18
C LEU A 13 -2.59 -11.65 7.32
N ALA A 14 -2.87 -12.95 7.22
CA ALA A 14 -1.85 -14.00 7.30
C ALA A 14 -0.85 -13.94 6.14
N LYS A 15 -1.32 -13.51 4.95
CA LYS A 15 -0.46 -13.29 3.77
C LYS A 15 0.29 -11.96 3.80
N GLY A 16 -0.04 -11.05 4.71
CA GLY A 16 0.50 -9.70 4.73
C GLY A 16 0.05 -8.85 3.52
N GLU A 17 -1.09 -9.18 2.92
CA GLU A 17 -1.67 -8.44 1.80
C GLU A 17 -2.47 -7.24 2.30
N PRO A 18 -2.25 -6.02 1.78
CA PRO A 18 -3.04 -4.86 2.15
C PRO A 18 -4.44 -4.93 1.53
N PHE A 19 -5.44 -4.55 2.32
CA PHE A 19 -6.83 -4.44 1.85
C PHE A 19 -7.56 -3.33 2.60
N ALA A 20 -8.67 -2.85 2.06
CA ALA A 20 -9.57 -1.95 2.77
C ALA A 20 -10.88 -2.65 3.11
N VAL A 21 -11.41 -2.34 4.29
CA VAL A 21 -12.76 -2.72 4.70
C VAL A 21 -13.69 -1.57 4.41
N ALA A 22 -14.78 -1.83 3.70
CA ALA A 22 -15.88 -0.89 3.52
C ALA A 22 -17.11 -1.40 4.26
N GLU A 23 -17.76 -0.55 5.05
CA GLU A 23 -18.97 -0.86 5.79
C GLU A 23 -20.04 0.20 5.58
N VAL A 24 -21.27 -0.20 5.26
CA VAL A 24 -22.42 0.70 5.23
C VAL A 24 -22.80 1.05 6.66
N VAL A 25 -22.60 2.31 7.06
CA VAL A 25 -22.88 2.80 8.41
C VAL A 25 -24.22 3.53 8.50
N ARG A 26 -24.75 4.00 7.37
CA ARG A 26 -26.04 4.66 7.27
C ARG A 26 -26.64 4.50 5.89
N TYR A 27 -27.97 4.41 5.80
CA TYR A 27 -28.71 4.49 4.54
C TYR A 27 -30.01 5.26 4.67
N LEU A 28 -30.47 5.87 3.57
CA LEU A 28 -31.78 6.46 3.40
C LEU A 28 -32.41 5.83 2.14
N SER A 29 -33.58 5.21 2.30
CA SER A 29 -34.32 4.59 1.19
C SER A 29 -34.76 5.64 0.13
N PRO A 30 -34.93 5.21 -1.14
CA PRO A 30 -34.79 3.83 -1.65
C PRO A 30 -33.37 3.54 -2.14
N ILE A 31 -32.72 2.53 -1.55
CA ILE A 31 -31.37 2.08 -1.98
C ILE A 31 -31.18 0.60 -1.59
N SER A 32 -30.29 -0.11 -2.29
CA SER A 32 -30.07 -1.55 -2.10
C SER A 32 -29.13 -1.91 -0.95
N GLY A 33 -28.24 -1.00 -0.52
CA GLY A 33 -27.35 -1.21 0.63
C GLY A 33 -28.07 -1.05 1.96
N LYS A 34 -27.67 -1.81 2.97
CA LYS A 34 -28.21 -1.77 4.34
C LYS A 34 -27.08 -1.61 5.34
N VAL A 35 -27.36 -1.00 6.50
CA VAL A 35 -26.39 -0.90 7.61
C VAL A 35 -25.87 -2.28 7.97
N GLY A 36 -24.54 -2.37 8.08
CA GLY A 36 -23.83 -3.62 8.35
C GLY A 36 -23.41 -4.41 7.12
N ASP A 37 -23.84 -4.03 5.90
CA ASP A 37 -23.27 -4.58 4.66
C ASP A 37 -21.80 -4.23 4.58
N LYS A 38 -20.96 -5.22 4.22
CA LYS A 38 -19.51 -5.11 4.22
C LYS A 38 -18.89 -5.63 2.95
N ALA A 39 -17.77 -5.03 2.57
CA ALA A 39 -16.91 -5.54 1.52
C ALA A 39 -15.43 -5.38 1.89
N ILE A 40 -14.60 -6.25 1.32
CA ILE A 40 -13.14 -6.13 1.28
C ILE A 40 -12.76 -5.63 -0.11
N ILE A 41 -11.91 -4.62 -0.16
CA ILE A 41 -11.35 -4.09 -1.40
C ILE A 41 -9.85 -4.35 -1.39
N LEU A 42 -9.37 -5.13 -2.37
CA LEU A 42 -7.96 -5.45 -2.55
C LEU A 42 -7.19 -4.29 -3.20
N ALA A 43 -5.86 -4.35 -3.17
CA ALA A 43 -4.99 -3.33 -3.76
C ALA A 43 -5.14 -3.18 -5.29
N ASP A 44 -5.60 -4.23 -5.98
CA ASP A 44 -5.93 -4.22 -7.41
C ASP A 44 -7.32 -3.66 -7.74
N GLY A 45 -8.09 -3.24 -6.71
CA GLY A 45 -9.45 -2.75 -6.83
C GLY A 45 -10.53 -3.84 -6.87
N THR A 46 -10.17 -5.12 -6.74
CA THR A 46 -11.13 -6.21 -6.63
C THR A 46 -11.97 -6.05 -5.37
N LEU A 47 -13.30 -6.05 -5.52
CA LEU A 47 -14.25 -5.98 -4.42
C LEU A 47 -14.82 -7.36 -4.13
N TRP A 48 -14.69 -7.80 -2.88
CA TRP A 48 -15.29 -9.01 -2.36
C TRP A 48 -16.30 -8.67 -1.25
N GLY A 49 -17.55 -9.10 -1.41
CA GLY A 49 -18.64 -8.78 -0.51
C GLY A 49 -19.70 -7.88 -1.15
N TRP A 50 -20.43 -7.11 -0.33
CA TRP A 50 -21.55 -6.28 -0.79
C TRP A 50 -21.67 -5.00 0.03
N ILE A 51 -21.78 -3.85 -0.64
CA ILE A 51 -21.95 -2.51 -0.05
C ILE A 51 -23.00 -1.67 -0.80
N GLY A 52 -23.86 -2.32 -1.60
CA GLY A 52 -24.82 -1.65 -2.46
C GLY A 52 -24.60 -1.91 -3.94
N GLY A 53 -25.46 -1.39 -4.78
CA GLY A 53 -25.45 -1.63 -6.24
C GLY A 53 -24.32 -0.95 -6.99
N GLY A 54 -24.31 -1.13 -8.33
CA GLY A 54 -23.25 -0.70 -9.23
C GLY A 54 -22.93 0.80 -9.21
N CYS A 55 -23.80 1.67 -8.70
CA CYS A 55 -23.53 3.10 -8.56
C CYS A 55 -22.61 3.40 -7.36
N ALA A 56 -22.62 2.58 -6.31
CA ALA A 56 -21.82 2.79 -5.10
C ALA A 56 -20.42 2.21 -5.23
N GLN A 57 -20.30 1.03 -5.84
CA GLN A 57 -19.04 0.28 -5.86
C GLN A 57 -17.85 1.06 -6.46
N PRO A 58 -17.94 1.75 -7.62
CA PRO A 58 -16.79 2.45 -8.18
C PRO A 58 -16.29 3.58 -7.27
N ALA A 59 -17.19 4.33 -6.63
CA ALA A 59 -16.83 5.40 -5.71
C ALA A 59 -16.10 4.85 -4.48
N VAL A 60 -16.62 3.75 -3.90
CA VAL A 60 -16.02 3.11 -2.73
C VAL A 60 -14.68 2.49 -3.07
N VAL A 61 -14.54 1.79 -4.20
CA VAL A 61 -13.26 1.23 -4.64
C VAL A 61 -12.22 2.32 -4.81
N LYS A 62 -12.58 3.45 -5.47
CA LYS A 62 -11.68 4.59 -5.64
C LYS A 62 -11.18 5.13 -4.30
N GLU A 63 -12.07 5.33 -3.33
CA GLU A 63 -11.69 5.86 -2.03
C GLU A 63 -10.97 4.81 -1.16
N ALA A 64 -11.28 3.53 -1.33
CA ALA A 64 -10.54 2.43 -0.71
C ALA A 64 -9.08 2.37 -1.18
N LEU A 65 -8.84 2.48 -2.49
CA LEU A 65 -7.49 2.54 -3.03
C LEU A 65 -6.71 3.74 -2.50
N LYS A 66 -7.33 4.92 -2.41
CA LYS A 66 -6.71 6.09 -1.77
C LYS A 66 -6.42 5.86 -0.27
N SER A 67 -7.35 5.20 0.45
CA SER A 67 -7.15 4.84 1.86
C SER A 67 -5.96 3.90 2.04
N LEU A 68 -5.79 2.93 1.15
CA LEU A 68 -4.63 2.06 1.14
C LEU A 68 -3.34 2.83 0.85
N GLN A 69 -3.39 3.88 0.02
CA GLN A 69 -2.23 4.72 -0.32
C GLN A 69 -1.73 5.55 0.86
N ASP A 70 -2.63 6.29 1.50
CA ASP A 70 -2.25 7.26 2.53
C ASP A 70 -2.46 6.77 3.97
N GLY A 71 -3.01 5.55 4.13
CA GLY A 71 -3.27 4.94 5.43
C GLY A 71 -4.37 5.63 6.23
N ARG A 72 -5.22 6.46 5.59
CA ARG A 72 -6.27 7.23 6.26
C ARG A 72 -7.65 6.64 6.00
N PRO A 73 -8.48 6.46 7.04
CA PRO A 73 -9.88 6.07 6.85
C PRO A 73 -10.67 7.22 6.19
N ARG A 74 -11.78 6.87 5.56
CA ARG A 74 -12.67 7.79 4.87
C ARG A 74 -14.13 7.50 5.14
N LEU A 75 -14.92 8.54 5.27
CA LEU A 75 -16.38 8.43 5.23
C LEU A 75 -16.86 8.90 3.84
N VAL A 76 -17.46 7.98 3.10
CA VAL A 76 -17.92 8.20 1.72
C VAL A 76 -19.44 8.30 1.72
N ARG A 77 -19.97 9.40 1.21
CA ARG A 77 -21.41 9.59 1.00
C ARG A 77 -21.75 9.50 -0.48
N ILE A 78 -22.75 8.70 -0.79
CA ILE A 78 -23.31 8.58 -2.14
C ILE A 78 -24.78 8.97 -2.06
N SER A 79 -25.14 10.09 -2.68
CA SER A 79 -26.47 10.69 -2.58
C SER A 79 -26.88 11.39 -3.87
N PRO A 80 -28.19 11.61 -4.10
CA PRO A 80 -28.69 12.36 -5.25
C PRO A 80 -28.26 13.84 -5.27
N SER A 81 -27.93 14.41 -4.12
CA SER A 81 -27.49 15.79 -3.95
C SER A 81 -26.14 15.83 -3.27
N SER A 82 -25.14 16.46 -3.90
CA SER A 82 -23.84 16.68 -3.30
C SER A 82 -23.91 17.86 -2.34
N SER A 83 -24.08 17.61 -1.05
CA SER A 83 -23.73 18.59 -0.03
C SER A 83 -22.28 18.30 0.40
N GLN A 84 -21.41 19.28 0.30
CA GLN A 84 -20.08 19.17 0.90
C GLN A 84 -20.23 19.34 2.41
N GLU A 85 -19.92 18.30 3.14
CA GLU A 85 -19.80 18.30 4.61
C GLU A 85 -18.35 18.01 4.97
N GLU A 86 -17.82 18.70 5.97
CA GLU A 86 -16.45 18.48 6.43
C GLU A 86 -16.26 17.03 6.92
N GLY A 87 -15.17 16.42 6.47
CA GLY A 87 -14.85 15.02 6.80
C GLY A 87 -15.59 13.96 5.97
N ILE A 88 -16.47 14.33 5.05
CA ILE A 88 -17.21 13.43 4.17
C ILE A 88 -16.79 13.61 2.72
N VAL A 89 -16.43 12.50 2.08
CA VAL A 89 -16.17 12.47 0.64
C VAL A 89 -17.49 12.18 -0.09
N ALA A 90 -18.09 13.22 -0.68
CA ALA A 90 -19.39 13.14 -1.30
C ALA A 90 -19.31 12.78 -2.79
N TYR A 91 -20.16 11.85 -3.21
CA TYR A 91 -20.35 11.44 -4.61
C TYR A 91 -21.82 11.59 -5.01
N ASN A 92 -22.04 12.13 -6.20
CA ASN A 92 -23.38 12.19 -6.78
C ASN A 92 -23.81 10.80 -7.28
N MET A 93 -25.01 10.40 -6.86
CA MET A 93 -25.66 9.20 -7.36
C MET A 93 -26.25 9.48 -8.73
N SER A 94 -25.80 8.77 -9.76
CA SER A 94 -26.34 8.90 -11.13
C SER A 94 -27.54 8.00 -11.41
N CYS A 95 -27.88 7.10 -10.50
CA CYS A 95 -29.02 6.18 -10.67
C CYS A 95 -30.33 6.76 -10.14
N HIS A 96 -31.45 6.27 -10.67
CA HIS A 96 -32.81 6.71 -10.31
C HIS A 96 -33.28 6.26 -8.89
N SER A 97 -32.39 5.65 -8.10
CA SER A 97 -32.78 5.12 -6.78
C SER A 97 -33.15 6.19 -5.75
N GLY A 98 -32.56 7.38 -5.85
CA GLY A 98 -32.94 8.54 -5.02
C GLY A 98 -32.56 8.45 -3.53
N GLY A 99 -31.95 7.34 -3.08
CA GLY A 99 -31.53 7.15 -1.69
C GLY A 99 -30.13 7.67 -1.38
N THR A 100 -29.69 7.52 -0.13
CA THR A 100 -28.34 7.91 0.32
C THR A 100 -27.66 6.74 1.02
N LEU A 101 -26.36 6.56 0.78
CA LEU A 101 -25.48 5.66 1.52
C LEU A 101 -24.33 6.42 2.12
N ASP A 102 -24.07 6.21 3.41
CA ASP A 102 -22.83 6.57 4.07
C ASP A 102 -22.04 5.29 4.33
N ILE A 103 -20.81 5.23 3.81
CA ILE A 103 -19.95 4.06 3.85
C ILE A 103 -18.63 4.46 4.49
N TYR A 104 -18.27 3.79 5.59
CA TYR A 104 -16.96 3.94 6.21
C TYR A 104 -15.97 3.01 5.53
N VAL A 105 -14.82 3.56 5.14
CA VAL A 105 -13.74 2.84 4.48
C VAL A 105 -12.51 2.92 5.37
N GLU A 106 -12.02 1.77 5.80
CA GLU A 106 -10.86 1.63 6.68
C GLU A 106 -9.75 0.81 6.01
N PRO A 107 -8.52 1.35 5.87
CA PRO A 107 -7.40 0.60 5.34
C PRO A 107 -6.83 -0.36 6.38
N VAL A 108 -6.61 -1.60 6.00
CA VAL A 108 -5.91 -2.62 6.77
C VAL A 108 -4.56 -2.86 6.11
N LEU A 109 -3.53 -2.27 6.70
CA LEU A 109 -2.16 -2.34 6.17
C LEU A 109 -1.35 -3.33 7.02
N PRO A 110 -0.56 -4.21 6.39
CA PRO A 110 0.36 -5.07 7.13
C PRO A 110 1.37 -4.21 7.90
N LYS A 111 1.79 -4.71 9.05
CA LYS A 111 2.83 -4.05 9.85
C LYS A 111 4.11 -3.93 9.01
N PRO A 112 4.83 -2.81 9.07
CA PRO A 112 6.15 -2.71 8.48
C PRO A 112 7.08 -3.75 9.11
N HIS A 113 7.89 -4.40 8.27
CA HIS A 113 8.82 -5.43 8.69
C HIS A 113 10.26 -4.95 8.53
N ILE A 114 11.07 -5.09 9.57
CA ILE A 114 12.50 -4.80 9.56
C ILE A 114 13.27 -6.11 9.65
N LEU A 115 14.09 -6.39 8.63
CA LEU A 115 15.04 -7.49 8.64
C LEU A 115 16.44 -6.95 8.95
N ILE A 116 17.02 -7.37 10.05
CA ILE A 116 18.35 -6.95 10.49
C ILE A 116 19.34 -8.06 10.18
N LEU A 117 20.36 -7.75 9.39
CA LEU A 117 21.47 -8.65 9.07
C LEU A 117 22.69 -8.27 9.92
N GLY A 118 23.03 -9.14 10.86
CA GLY A 118 24.14 -8.93 11.79
C GLY A 118 23.73 -8.74 13.25
N ARG A 119 24.74 -8.69 14.15
CA ARG A 119 24.58 -8.68 15.62
C ARG A 119 25.15 -7.44 16.29
N SER A 120 25.30 -6.34 15.56
CA SER A 120 25.89 -5.13 16.15
C SER A 120 25.03 -4.55 17.28
N PRO A 121 25.59 -3.72 18.17
CA PRO A 121 24.82 -2.99 19.16
C PRO A 121 23.70 -2.14 18.53
N VAL A 122 23.98 -1.51 17.37
CA VAL A 122 22.98 -0.76 16.60
C VAL A 122 21.80 -1.65 16.20
N GLY A 123 22.07 -2.86 15.68
CA GLY A 123 21.01 -3.80 15.27
C GLY A 123 20.15 -4.26 16.46
N ARG A 124 20.75 -4.52 17.61
CA ARG A 124 19.99 -4.89 18.84
C ARG A 124 19.10 -3.77 19.33
N THR A 125 19.63 -2.56 19.42
CA THR A 125 18.83 -1.40 19.81
C THR A 125 17.72 -1.11 18.81
N LEU A 126 18.01 -1.23 17.51
CA LEU A 126 17.00 -1.06 16.47
C LEU A 126 15.85 -2.08 16.61
N ALA A 127 16.17 -3.34 16.88
CA ALA A 127 15.15 -4.37 17.11
C ALA A 127 14.22 -4.01 18.26
N SER A 128 14.77 -3.59 19.41
CA SER A 128 14.01 -3.17 20.59
C SER A 128 13.12 -1.94 20.29
N LEU A 129 13.67 -0.92 19.67
CA LEU A 129 12.93 0.30 19.32
C LEU A 129 11.81 0.02 18.33
N ALA A 130 12.06 -0.82 17.32
CA ALA A 130 11.07 -1.20 16.31
C ALA A 130 9.87 -1.95 16.92
N ASN A 131 10.12 -2.88 17.84
CA ASN A 131 9.07 -3.57 18.58
C ASN A 131 8.22 -2.62 19.42
N THR A 132 8.83 -1.60 20.03
CA THR A 132 8.11 -0.58 20.81
C THR A 132 7.09 0.19 20.00
N ILE A 133 7.36 0.42 18.72
CA ILE A 133 6.42 1.09 17.78
C ILE A 133 5.60 0.11 16.94
N ASN A 134 5.53 -1.16 17.36
CA ASN A 134 4.70 -2.20 16.76
C ASN A 134 5.09 -2.58 15.30
N TYR A 135 6.39 -2.47 14.97
CA TYR A 135 6.96 -3.05 13.76
C TYR A 135 7.36 -4.50 14.01
N THR A 136 7.25 -5.35 13.00
CA THR A 136 7.78 -6.71 13.10
C THR A 136 9.27 -6.73 12.80
N VAL A 137 10.03 -7.55 13.52
CA VAL A 137 11.47 -7.64 13.35
C VAL A 137 11.89 -9.09 13.14
N SER A 138 12.73 -9.31 12.14
CA SER A 138 13.46 -10.58 11.94
C SER A 138 14.96 -10.33 11.96
N ILE A 139 15.70 -11.30 12.47
CA ILE A 139 17.16 -11.25 12.58
C ILE A 139 17.75 -12.40 11.79
N ALA A 140 18.78 -12.11 11.00
CA ALA A 140 19.63 -13.11 10.35
C ALA A 140 21.08 -12.77 10.60
N ALA A 141 21.75 -13.59 11.40
CA ALA A 141 23.16 -13.35 11.73
C ALA A 141 23.83 -14.63 12.25
N PRO A 142 25.13 -14.83 12.01
CA PRO A 142 25.86 -15.96 12.56
C PRO A 142 25.68 -16.06 14.08
N GLN A 143 25.26 -17.23 14.54
CA GLN A 143 25.04 -17.53 15.98
C GLN A 143 23.96 -16.65 16.67
N ALA A 144 23.06 -16.01 15.90
CA ALA A 144 21.89 -15.38 16.50
C ALA A 144 20.93 -16.45 17.04
N ASP A 145 20.35 -16.19 18.20
CA ASP A 145 19.40 -17.08 18.84
C ASP A 145 18.20 -16.32 19.41
N ARG A 146 17.18 -17.07 19.77
CA ARG A 146 15.91 -16.52 20.31
C ARG A 146 16.09 -15.90 21.69
N GLU A 147 17.08 -16.31 22.45
CA GLU A 147 17.35 -15.76 23.79
C GLU A 147 17.89 -14.33 23.66
N SER A 148 18.75 -14.08 22.68
CA SER A 148 19.30 -12.76 22.39
C SER A 148 18.29 -11.79 21.78
N TYR A 149 17.24 -12.31 21.13
CA TYR A 149 16.21 -11.52 20.44
C TYR A 149 14.80 -12.06 20.73
N PRO A 150 14.33 -11.97 22.00
CA PRO A 150 13.06 -12.60 22.42
C PRO A 150 11.84 -12.06 21.70
N ASP A 151 11.86 -10.78 21.34
CA ASP A 151 10.75 -10.07 20.69
C ASP A 151 10.79 -10.12 19.15
N ALA A 152 11.81 -10.76 18.55
CA ALA A 152 11.86 -10.91 17.10
C ALA A 152 10.83 -11.94 16.63
N GLU A 153 10.18 -11.70 15.48
CA GLU A 153 9.26 -12.65 14.86
C GLU A 153 9.99 -13.91 14.42
N GLN A 154 11.13 -13.75 13.77
CA GLN A 154 12.01 -14.83 13.33
C GLN A 154 13.47 -14.50 13.67
N VAL A 155 14.22 -15.53 14.07
CA VAL A 155 15.67 -15.45 14.31
C VAL A 155 16.33 -16.58 13.56
N GLN A 156 17.28 -16.25 12.70
CA GLN A 156 18.08 -17.18 11.92
C GLN A 156 19.54 -17.08 12.30
N GLY A 157 20.18 -18.24 12.59
CA GLY A 157 21.55 -18.33 13.10
C GLY A 157 22.65 -18.20 12.05
N ASP A 158 22.31 -17.77 10.84
CA ASP A 158 23.22 -17.50 9.72
C ASP A 158 22.70 -16.32 8.88
N LEU A 159 23.37 -16.01 7.76
CA LEU A 159 22.99 -14.95 6.83
C LEU A 159 22.15 -15.46 5.65
N ASN A 160 21.75 -16.73 5.63
CA ASN A 160 20.84 -17.22 4.61
C ASN A 160 19.44 -16.67 4.85
N LEU A 161 18.82 -16.08 3.83
CA LEU A 161 17.49 -15.50 3.91
C LEU A 161 16.37 -16.47 3.47
N ASP A 162 16.71 -17.71 3.09
CA ASP A 162 15.75 -18.74 2.74
C ASP A 162 14.81 -19.01 3.93
N GLY A 163 13.51 -18.93 3.70
CA GLY A 163 12.49 -19.12 4.72
C GLY A 163 12.11 -17.85 5.51
N LEU A 164 12.85 -16.74 5.36
CA LEU A 164 12.41 -15.44 5.85
C LEU A 164 11.45 -14.78 4.86
N LYS A 165 10.40 -14.16 5.39
CA LYS A 165 9.43 -13.42 4.55
C LYS A 165 10.03 -12.07 4.16
N VAL A 166 10.69 -12.00 3.01
CA VAL A 166 11.22 -10.75 2.44
C VAL A 166 10.35 -10.33 1.27
N GLY A 167 9.89 -9.09 1.27
CA GLY A 167 9.04 -8.56 0.21
C GLY A 167 9.16 -7.03 0.08
N PRO A 168 8.37 -6.42 -0.79
CA PRO A 168 8.46 -4.98 -1.07
C PRO A 168 8.25 -4.06 0.14
N ARG A 169 7.67 -4.57 1.24
CA ARG A 169 7.46 -3.82 2.49
C ARG A 169 8.47 -4.19 3.58
N THR A 170 9.51 -4.94 3.24
CA THR A 170 10.61 -5.26 4.16
C THR A 170 11.69 -4.20 4.04
N PHE A 171 12.10 -3.66 5.19
CA PHE A 171 13.23 -2.75 5.34
C PHE A 171 14.43 -3.56 5.81
N ILE A 172 15.45 -3.71 4.97
CA ILE A 172 16.65 -4.46 5.32
C ILE A 172 17.71 -3.52 5.86
N VAL A 173 18.23 -3.84 7.04
CA VAL A 173 19.30 -3.11 7.72
C VAL A 173 20.49 -4.02 7.91
N VAL A 174 21.56 -3.79 7.14
CA VAL A 174 22.82 -4.52 7.27
C VAL A 174 23.66 -3.87 8.35
N SER A 175 23.87 -4.58 9.47
CA SER A 175 24.51 -4.08 10.70
C SER A 175 25.46 -5.12 11.30
N THR A 176 26.45 -5.53 10.52
CA THR A 176 27.36 -6.64 10.77
C THR A 176 28.61 -6.26 11.57
N GLN A 177 28.91 -4.97 11.69
CA GLN A 177 30.08 -4.42 12.40
C GLN A 177 31.44 -4.94 11.84
N GLY A 178 31.48 -5.36 10.58
CA GLY A 178 32.68 -5.83 9.91
C GLY A 178 32.75 -7.32 9.67
N GLU A 179 31.94 -8.10 10.35
CA GLU A 179 31.89 -9.55 10.19
C GLU A 179 30.88 -9.93 9.10
N GLY A 180 31.36 -10.25 7.90
CA GLY A 180 30.52 -10.67 6.77
C GLY A 180 29.74 -9.53 6.10
N ASP A 181 30.27 -8.29 6.09
CA ASP A 181 29.62 -7.14 5.45
C ASP A 181 29.25 -7.39 3.99
N GLU A 182 30.18 -7.95 3.21
CA GLU A 182 29.94 -8.22 1.79
C GLU A 182 28.87 -9.28 1.58
N GLU A 183 28.95 -10.37 2.34
CA GLU A 183 27.96 -11.45 2.26
C GLU A 183 26.56 -10.98 2.67
N ALA A 184 26.45 -10.29 3.82
CA ALA A 184 25.17 -9.77 4.28
C ALA A 184 24.57 -8.75 3.29
N LEU A 185 25.37 -7.85 2.77
CA LEU A 185 24.89 -6.86 1.81
C LEU A 185 24.53 -7.50 0.47
N GLU A 186 25.29 -8.51 0.02
CA GLU A 186 24.98 -9.30 -1.17
C GLU A 186 23.64 -10.00 -1.04
N GLN A 187 23.38 -10.69 0.09
CA GLN A 187 22.09 -11.31 0.37
C GLN A 187 20.96 -10.27 0.34
N ALA A 188 21.17 -9.12 1.00
CA ALA A 188 20.16 -8.06 1.05
C ALA A 188 19.78 -7.53 -0.34
N VAL A 189 20.76 -7.24 -1.19
CA VAL A 189 20.51 -6.66 -2.53
C VAL A 189 19.96 -7.66 -3.53
N ARG A 190 20.07 -8.97 -3.29
CA ARG A 190 19.47 -10.01 -4.13
C ARG A 190 17.97 -10.21 -3.86
N THR A 191 17.43 -9.63 -2.79
CA THR A 191 16.00 -9.71 -2.45
C THR A 191 15.18 -8.68 -3.22
N ASP A 192 13.84 -8.81 -3.18
CA ASP A 192 12.89 -7.82 -3.72
C ASP A 192 12.58 -6.69 -2.74
N ALA A 193 13.32 -6.57 -1.63
CA ALA A 193 13.15 -5.48 -0.68
C ALA A 193 13.38 -4.12 -1.35
N SER A 194 12.45 -3.20 -1.16
CA SER A 194 12.52 -1.85 -1.74
C SER A 194 13.49 -0.92 -0.99
N TYR A 195 13.89 -1.31 0.21
CA TYR A 195 14.81 -0.54 1.05
C TYR A 195 15.89 -1.43 1.61
N VAL A 196 17.15 -1.10 1.28
CA VAL A 196 18.34 -1.72 1.84
C VAL A 196 19.24 -0.62 2.35
N THR A 197 19.65 -0.69 3.63
CA THR A 197 20.59 0.27 4.20
C THR A 197 21.74 -0.46 4.87
N PHE A 198 22.93 0.17 4.84
CA PHE A 198 24.15 -0.38 5.39
C PHE A 198 24.73 0.54 6.47
N VAL A 199 24.88 0.00 7.67
CA VAL A 199 25.44 0.69 8.84
C VAL A 199 26.97 0.72 8.70
N ALA A 200 27.46 1.69 7.94
CA ALA A 200 28.89 1.87 7.66
C ALA A 200 29.22 3.34 7.39
N SER A 201 30.49 3.71 7.55
CA SER A 201 30.98 4.98 7.06
C SER A 201 30.93 5.02 5.52
N ARG A 202 30.87 6.21 4.93
CA ARG A 202 30.90 6.39 3.46
C ARG A 202 32.08 5.69 2.80
N ALA A 203 33.29 5.78 3.41
CA ALA A 203 34.47 5.15 2.87
C ALA A 203 34.41 3.61 2.90
N LYS A 204 33.84 3.03 3.97
CA LYS A 204 33.65 1.59 4.08
C LYS A 204 32.57 1.10 3.09
N ALA A 205 31.44 1.81 3.03
CA ALA A 205 30.38 1.48 2.09
C ALA A 205 30.85 1.47 0.64
N ALA A 206 31.63 2.47 0.22
CA ALA A 206 32.18 2.54 -1.14
C ALA A 206 33.03 1.30 -1.48
N LYS A 207 33.88 0.83 -0.54
CA LYS A 207 34.71 -0.37 -0.75
C LYS A 207 33.87 -1.64 -0.89
N VAL A 208 32.86 -1.82 -0.01
CA VAL A 208 31.98 -3.00 -0.05
C VAL A 208 31.14 -3.00 -1.33
N LEU A 209 30.57 -1.87 -1.72
CA LEU A 209 29.78 -1.75 -2.96
C LEU A 209 30.65 -2.02 -4.20
N GLN A 210 31.92 -1.57 -4.22
CA GLN A 210 32.85 -1.91 -5.30
C GLN A 210 33.09 -3.43 -5.37
N ALA A 211 33.35 -4.08 -4.25
CA ALA A 211 33.55 -5.54 -4.21
C ALA A 211 32.30 -6.29 -4.74
N LEU A 212 31.09 -5.83 -4.42
CA LEU A 212 29.86 -6.42 -4.95
C LEU A 212 29.66 -6.18 -6.45
N THR A 213 30.15 -5.05 -6.99
CA THR A 213 30.18 -4.82 -8.44
C THR A 213 31.07 -5.86 -9.13
N GLU A 214 32.24 -6.15 -8.55
CA GLU A 214 33.18 -7.17 -9.05
C GLU A 214 32.59 -8.58 -8.99
N ARG A 215 31.66 -8.85 -8.07
CA ARG A 215 30.87 -10.09 -7.98
C ARG A 215 29.65 -10.14 -8.93
N GLY A 216 29.47 -9.11 -9.78
CA GLY A 216 28.42 -9.10 -10.81
C GLY A 216 27.05 -8.60 -10.34
N ILE A 217 26.95 -7.95 -9.19
CA ILE A 217 25.70 -7.28 -8.79
C ILE A 217 25.52 -6.02 -9.64
N SER A 218 24.33 -5.80 -10.17
CA SER A 218 24.05 -4.68 -11.07
C SER A 218 24.24 -3.32 -10.37
N ALA A 219 24.79 -2.36 -11.08
CA ALA A 219 24.99 -1.00 -10.58
C ALA A 219 23.64 -0.35 -10.19
N GLU A 220 22.58 -0.65 -10.92
CA GLU A 220 21.23 -0.16 -10.61
C GLU A 220 20.79 -0.56 -9.20
N ARG A 221 20.99 -1.84 -8.84
CA ARG A 221 20.63 -2.35 -7.52
C ARG A 221 21.53 -1.80 -6.41
N LEU A 222 22.84 -1.69 -6.67
CA LEU A 222 23.79 -1.15 -5.71
C LEU A 222 23.56 0.34 -5.43
N ASN A 223 23.12 1.11 -6.43
CA ASN A 223 22.79 2.54 -6.27
C ASN A 223 21.54 2.77 -5.37
N GLN A 224 20.72 1.76 -5.14
CA GLN A 224 19.59 1.83 -4.24
C GLN A 224 19.99 1.61 -2.77
N VAL A 225 21.20 1.11 -2.51
CA VAL A 225 21.69 0.92 -1.13
C VAL A 225 21.98 2.27 -0.49
N ARG A 226 21.39 2.49 0.67
CA ARG A 226 21.60 3.70 1.47
C ARG A 226 22.76 3.48 2.43
N ALA A 227 23.78 4.32 2.35
CA ALA A 227 24.91 4.33 3.27
C ALA A 227 25.54 5.74 3.33
N PRO A 228 25.77 6.29 4.52
CA PRO A 228 25.48 5.75 5.86
C PRO A 228 23.99 5.55 6.11
N ALA A 229 23.65 4.57 6.95
CA ALA A 229 22.28 4.26 7.37
C ALA A 229 21.68 5.37 8.24
N GLY A 230 20.39 5.66 8.04
CA GLY A 230 19.62 6.56 8.87
C GLY A 230 19.66 8.03 8.46
N LEU A 231 18.79 8.82 9.05
CA LEU A 231 18.77 10.28 8.88
C LEU A 231 20.03 10.91 9.49
N ASN A 232 20.55 11.96 8.85
CA ASN A 232 21.68 12.69 9.42
C ASN A 232 21.22 13.60 10.59
N ILE A 233 21.27 13.05 11.78
CA ILE A 233 20.99 13.75 13.04
C ILE A 233 22.24 13.94 13.89
N HIS A 234 23.42 13.75 13.28
CA HIS A 234 24.72 13.76 13.97
C HIS A 234 24.84 12.71 15.09
N ALA A 235 24.19 11.55 14.90
CA ALA A 235 24.21 10.43 15.83
C ALA A 235 25.65 9.93 16.08
N GLY A 236 26.01 9.71 17.34
CA GLY A 236 27.33 9.25 17.76
C GLY A 236 27.30 7.92 18.49
N SER A 237 26.25 7.62 19.26
CA SER A 237 26.09 6.35 19.96
C SER A 237 25.34 5.31 19.13
N PRO A 238 25.48 4.00 19.43
CA PRO A 238 24.67 2.96 18.79
C PRO A 238 23.17 3.19 18.90
N GLU A 239 22.70 3.74 20.03
CA GLU A 239 21.30 4.02 20.31
C GLU A 239 20.78 5.17 19.42
N GLU A 240 21.56 6.22 19.27
CA GLU A 240 21.24 7.36 18.41
C GLU A 240 21.24 6.96 16.93
N ILE A 241 22.18 6.11 16.50
CA ILE A 241 22.23 5.56 15.15
C ILE A 241 20.99 4.69 14.90
N ALA A 242 20.63 3.80 15.83
CA ALA A 242 19.42 2.98 15.71
C ALA A 242 18.16 3.84 15.62
N LEU A 243 18.06 4.91 16.42
CA LEU A 243 16.95 5.87 16.36
C LEU A 243 16.90 6.58 15.01
N SER A 244 18.04 7.01 14.46
CA SER A 244 18.10 7.69 13.16
C SER A 244 17.66 6.77 12.00
N ILE A 245 18.04 5.48 12.07
CA ILE A 245 17.60 4.46 11.10
C ILE A 245 16.10 4.23 11.21
N LEU A 246 15.57 4.08 12.44
CA LEU A 246 14.14 3.88 12.65
C LEU A 246 13.32 5.08 12.16
N ALA A 247 13.79 6.31 12.41
CA ALA A 247 13.15 7.52 11.94
C ALA A 247 13.10 7.59 10.40
N GLU A 248 14.18 7.20 9.71
CA GLU A 248 14.19 7.08 8.24
C GLU A 248 13.21 6.03 7.76
N ILE A 249 13.16 4.85 8.39
CA ILE A 249 12.21 3.78 8.06
C ILE A 249 10.76 4.26 8.25
N VAL A 250 10.46 4.95 9.35
CA VAL A 250 9.11 5.52 9.59
C VAL A 250 8.75 6.53 8.51
N GLN A 251 9.64 7.42 8.14
CA GLN A 251 9.44 8.39 7.06
C GLN A 251 9.14 7.69 5.73
N LEU A 252 9.91 6.68 5.37
CA LEU A 252 9.76 5.93 4.12
C LEU A 252 8.51 5.05 4.11
N SER A 253 8.20 4.38 5.22
CA SER A 253 7.00 3.53 5.32
C SER A 253 5.71 4.33 5.07
N LYS A 254 5.68 5.59 5.48
CA LYS A 254 4.56 6.51 5.19
C LYS A 254 4.55 6.97 3.73
N SER A 255 5.73 7.16 3.13
CA SER A 255 5.86 7.57 1.72
C SER A 255 5.62 6.41 0.75
N GLN A 256 6.05 5.19 1.08
CA GLN A 256 5.85 3.99 0.25
C GLN A 256 4.39 3.51 0.24
N ALA A 257 3.64 3.73 1.32
CA ALA A 257 2.19 3.56 1.29
C ALA A 257 1.56 4.40 0.15
N ILE A 258 2.20 5.50 -0.26
CA ILE A 258 1.78 6.37 -1.36
C ILE A 258 2.23 5.85 -2.74
N GLN A 259 3.39 5.19 -2.87
CA GLN A 259 3.97 4.82 -4.17
C GLN A 259 3.59 3.41 -4.68
N GLN A 260 3.44 2.40 -3.81
CA GLN A 260 3.21 1.00 -4.24
C GLN A 260 1.86 0.74 -4.88
N ILE A 261 0.89 1.63 -4.73
CA ILE A 261 -0.40 1.53 -5.39
C ILE A 261 -0.37 2.17 -6.80
N GLY A 262 0.64 3.01 -7.07
CA GLY A 262 0.89 3.55 -8.41
C GLY A 262 1.50 2.53 -9.40
N THR A 263 2.16 1.48 -8.91
CA THR A 263 2.86 0.49 -9.77
C THR A 263 2.12 -0.84 -9.92
N ALA A 264 1.16 -1.17 -9.05
CA ALA A 264 0.24 -2.29 -9.24
C ALA A 264 -0.91 -1.96 -10.20
N ALA A 265 -1.11 -0.69 -10.54
CA ALA A 265 -1.80 -0.30 -11.76
C ALA A 265 -0.80 -0.47 -12.91
N GLU A 266 -0.68 -1.69 -13.49
CA GLU A 266 -0.41 -1.81 -14.92
C GLU A 266 -1.20 -0.69 -15.59
N GLU A 267 -0.66 -0.03 -16.62
CA GLU A 267 -1.35 0.99 -17.40
C GLU A 267 -2.68 0.42 -17.93
N LYS A 268 -3.67 0.39 -17.06
CA LYS A 268 -5.02 0.03 -17.42
C LYS A 268 -5.51 1.22 -18.23
N GLU A 269 -5.75 0.99 -19.51
CA GLU A 269 -6.43 1.98 -20.33
C GLU A 269 -7.75 2.33 -19.65
N VAL A 270 -7.82 3.54 -19.11
CA VAL A 270 -8.97 4.03 -18.36
C VAL A 270 -9.61 5.21 -19.06
N ALA A 271 -10.92 5.29 -19.01
CA ALA A 271 -11.70 6.44 -19.44
C ALA A 271 -12.43 7.07 -18.25
N LYS A 272 -12.67 8.36 -18.32
CA LYS A 272 -13.50 9.07 -17.33
C LYS A 272 -14.95 9.03 -17.80
N ASP A 273 -15.87 8.55 -16.97
CA ASP A 273 -17.31 8.61 -17.25
C ASP A 273 -17.75 10.08 -17.35
N PRO A 274 -18.28 10.53 -18.51
CA PRO A 274 -18.61 11.94 -18.72
C PRO A 274 -19.80 12.43 -17.90
N ILE A 275 -20.57 11.52 -17.28
CA ILE A 275 -21.74 11.87 -16.47
C ILE A 275 -21.35 12.09 -14.99
N CYS A 276 -20.60 11.17 -14.42
CA CYS A 276 -20.29 11.19 -12.98
C CYS A 276 -18.81 11.39 -12.66
N GLY A 277 -17.93 11.44 -13.68
CA GLY A 277 -16.50 11.65 -13.53
C GLY A 277 -15.72 10.44 -12.98
N MET A 278 -16.36 9.29 -12.83
CA MET A 278 -15.68 8.07 -12.36
C MET A 278 -14.74 7.51 -13.42
N ILE A 279 -13.65 6.91 -12.96
CA ILE A 279 -12.71 6.20 -13.81
C ILE A 279 -13.28 4.82 -14.13
N VAL A 280 -13.32 4.46 -15.41
CA VAL A 280 -13.82 3.20 -15.95
C VAL A 280 -12.67 2.52 -16.68
N GLU A 281 -12.39 1.27 -16.37
CA GLU A 281 -11.42 0.47 -17.10
C GLU A 281 -12.00 0.08 -18.46
N ILE A 282 -11.36 0.51 -19.56
CA ILE A 282 -11.85 0.36 -20.95
C ILE A 282 -12.05 -1.11 -21.30
N ARG A 283 -11.09 -1.98 -20.93
CA ARG A 283 -11.12 -3.41 -21.27
C ARG A 283 -12.28 -4.18 -20.63
N THR A 284 -12.77 -3.74 -19.48
CA THR A 284 -13.84 -4.41 -18.71
C THR A 284 -15.15 -3.64 -18.71
N ALA A 285 -15.19 -2.47 -19.37
CA ALA A 285 -16.36 -1.60 -19.41
C ALA A 285 -17.56 -2.27 -20.07
N LYS A 286 -18.60 -2.54 -19.30
CA LYS A 286 -19.85 -3.14 -19.76
C LYS A 286 -20.77 -2.16 -20.50
N TYR A 287 -20.59 -0.88 -20.26
CA TYR A 287 -21.45 0.19 -20.78
C TYR A 287 -20.61 1.17 -21.59
N GLN A 288 -20.94 1.26 -22.87
CA GLN A 288 -20.26 2.17 -23.80
C GLN A 288 -21.26 2.76 -24.79
N SER A 289 -20.99 3.96 -25.27
CA SER A 289 -21.74 4.61 -26.38
C SER A 289 -20.77 5.28 -27.32
N GLU A 290 -21.10 5.26 -28.61
CA GLU A 290 -20.37 5.99 -29.62
C GLU A 290 -21.12 7.30 -29.94
N PHE A 291 -20.41 8.43 -29.96
CA PHE A 291 -20.93 9.71 -30.32
C PHE A 291 -19.85 10.52 -31.03
N ASP A 292 -20.17 11.06 -32.21
CA ASP A 292 -19.27 11.84 -33.08
C ASP A 292 -17.93 11.11 -33.37
N GLY A 293 -18.01 9.78 -33.61
CA GLY A 293 -16.86 8.94 -33.93
C GLY A 293 -15.93 8.64 -32.71
N LYS A 294 -16.34 9.01 -31.49
CA LYS A 294 -15.61 8.72 -30.25
C LYS A 294 -16.40 7.76 -29.37
N LEU A 295 -15.65 6.83 -28.71
CA LEU A 295 -16.20 5.91 -27.72
C LEU A 295 -16.16 6.53 -26.33
N PHE A 296 -17.28 6.49 -25.65
CA PHE A 296 -17.44 6.92 -24.26
C PHE A 296 -17.79 5.71 -23.40
N TYR A 297 -17.19 5.63 -22.23
CA TYR A 297 -17.30 4.51 -21.30
C TYR A 297 -17.98 4.96 -20.01
N PHE A 298 -18.86 4.12 -19.47
CA PHE A 298 -19.69 4.48 -18.31
C PHE A 298 -19.55 3.45 -17.20
N CYS A 299 -19.57 3.94 -15.97
CA CYS A 299 -19.49 3.10 -14.77
C CYS A 299 -20.75 2.24 -14.57
N CYS A 300 -21.90 2.67 -15.08
CA CYS A 300 -23.17 1.96 -14.95
C CYS A 300 -24.14 2.27 -16.09
N GLY A 301 -25.19 1.44 -16.22
CA GLY A 301 -26.22 1.62 -17.23
C GLY A 301 -27.01 2.93 -17.10
N GLY A 302 -27.13 3.49 -15.90
CA GLY A 302 -27.77 4.79 -15.66
C GLY A 302 -27.00 5.96 -16.27
N CYS A 303 -25.67 5.97 -16.13
CA CYS A 303 -24.81 6.96 -16.77
C CYS A 303 -24.90 6.87 -18.29
N LYS A 304 -24.83 5.65 -18.86
CA LYS A 304 -25.02 5.42 -20.29
C LYS A 304 -26.35 5.99 -20.76
N GLN A 305 -27.46 5.62 -20.14
CA GLN A 305 -28.80 6.10 -20.52
C GLN A 305 -28.94 7.63 -20.41
N THR A 306 -28.30 8.24 -19.43
CA THR A 306 -28.29 9.70 -19.26
C THR A 306 -27.53 10.39 -20.38
N PHE A 307 -26.36 9.83 -20.76
CA PHE A 307 -25.56 10.30 -21.89
C PHE A 307 -26.32 10.15 -23.21
N ASP A 308 -26.88 8.97 -23.50
CA ASP A 308 -27.59 8.68 -24.75
C ASP A 308 -28.81 9.60 -25.01
N LYS A 309 -29.38 10.19 -23.93
CA LYS A 309 -30.50 11.14 -24.07
C LYS A 309 -30.04 12.54 -24.50
N GLN A 310 -28.86 13.00 -24.09
CA GLN A 310 -28.36 14.34 -24.36
C GLN A 310 -26.81 14.34 -24.48
N PRO A 311 -26.23 13.68 -25.47
CA PRO A 311 -24.77 13.51 -25.56
C PRO A 311 -24.03 14.84 -25.71
N ASP A 312 -24.54 15.77 -26.51
CA ASP A 312 -23.91 17.07 -26.75
C ASP A 312 -23.60 17.84 -25.46
N LYS A 313 -24.49 17.77 -24.51
CA LYS A 313 -24.34 18.46 -23.22
C LYS A 313 -23.12 18.01 -22.41
N TYR A 314 -22.80 16.72 -22.50
CA TYR A 314 -21.75 16.10 -21.68
C TYR A 314 -20.40 16.03 -22.38
N VAL A 315 -20.41 16.01 -23.73
CA VAL A 315 -19.18 16.07 -24.52
C VAL A 315 -18.50 17.44 -24.41
N LEU A 316 -19.26 18.53 -24.43
CA LEU A 316 -18.72 19.89 -24.26
C LEU A 316 -18.06 20.09 -22.89
N ALA A 317 -18.62 19.52 -21.83
CA ALA A 317 -18.04 19.56 -20.48
C ALA A 317 -16.78 18.69 -20.35
N TYR A 318 -16.66 17.62 -21.13
CA TYR A 318 -15.54 16.68 -21.11
C TYR A 318 -14.29 17.20 -21.83
N ILE A 319 -14.44 18.08 -22.83
CA ILE A 319 -13.34 18.66 -23.62
C ILE A 319 -12.72 19.88 -22.89
N SER A 320 -13.43 20.43 -21.91
CA SER A 320 -13.03 21.66 -21.19
C SER A 320 -12.28 21.38 -19.89
N THR A 321 -11.95 20.12 -19.56
CA THR A 321 -11.19 19.67 -18.38
C THR A 321 -9.97 18.90 -18.77
#